data_b455405aae9b93150efb025cbd252e13
#
_entry.id   b455405aae9b93150efb025cbd252e13
#
_cell.length_a   1.000
_cell.length_b   1.000
_cell.length_c   1.000
_cell.angle_alpha   90.00
_cell.angle_beta   90.00
_cell.angle_gamma   90.00
#
_symmetry.space_group_name_H-M   'P 1'
#
loop_
_entity.id
_entity.type
_entity.pdbx_description
1 polymer ?
#
loop_
_entity_poly.entity_id
_entity_poly.type
_entity_poly.pdbx_seq_one_letter_code
_entity_poly.pdbx_strand_id
1 'polypeptide(L)'
;MLSSFHGTTTVGIVVNDGVVLAADKRVSSGYYVAHKVAKKIIRMDDRAALTISGLVADAQILGDYLRVEILSRKVTLGYSPTLKSLASLISLILNSSKYYPYIVQLLLGGYDTEPRLYSIEL
;
A
#
# COMPACT_ATOMS: atom_id res chain seq x y z
N MET A 1 -11.96 3.68 -22.84
CA MET A 1 -11.42 3.61 -22.38
C MET A 1 -10.51 3.22 -21.92
N LEU A 2 -10.29 3.20 -21.71
CA LEU A 2 -9.51 2.86 -21.31
C LEU A 2 -8.68 2.06 -21.05
N SER A 3 -8.54 1.77 -21.03
CA SER A 3 -7.77 0.57 -21.21
C SER A 3 -6.30 0.72 -20.92
N SER A 4 -5.88 1.90 -20.65
CA SER A 4 -4.52 2.16 -20.22
C SER A 4 -4.31 1.76 -18.76
N PHE A 5 -5.37 1.43 -18.06
CA PHE A 5 -5.25 1.03 -16.69
C PHE A 5 -5.22 -0.47 -16.61
N HIS A 6 -4.06 -0.98 -16.31
CA HIS A 6 -3.91 -2.39 -16.06
C HIS A 6 -3.94 -2.57 -14.56
N GLY A 7 -5.14 -2.72 -14.07
CA GLY A 7 -5.32 -2.80 -12.64
C GLY A 7 -4.65 -4.03 -12.05
N THR A 8 -4.16 -3.87 -10.85
CA THR A 8 -3.74 -4.99 -10.04
C THR A 8 -4.95 -5.43 -9.24
N THR A 9 -5.20 -6.73 -9.23
CA THR A 9 -6.22 -7.26 -8.35
C THR A 9 -5.62 -7.40 -6.96
N THR A 10 -6.19 -6.70 -6.00
CA THR A 10 -5.81 -6.84 -4.61
C THR A 10 -7.04 -7.16 -3.78
N VAL A 11 -6.87 -7.98 -2.78
CA VAL A 11 -7.95 -8.41 -1.90
C VAL A 11 -7.51 -8.31 -0.46
N GLY A 12 -8.38 -7.77 0.37
CA GLY A 12 -8.16 -7.75 1.81
C GLY A 12 -9.36 -8.38 2.51
N ILE A 13 -9.09 -9.22 3.49
CA ILE A 13 -10.13 -9.92 4.25
C ILE A 13 -9.80 -9.82 5.72
N VAL A 14 -10.76 -9.36 6.50
CA VAL A 14 -10.64 -9.34 7.95
C VAL A 14 -11.17 -10.67 8.50
N VAL A 15 -10.37 -11.30 9.35
CA VAL A 15 -10.76 -12.50 10.06
C VAL A 15 -10.71 -12.22 11.57
N ASN A 16 -11.05 -13.21 12.39
CA ASN A 16 -11.19 -12.99 13.84
C ASN A 16 -9.92 -12.47 14.50
N ASP A 17 -8.77 -12.93 14.07
CA ASP A 17 -7.50 -12.64 14.72
C ASP A 17 -6.49 -12.01 13.78
N GLY A 18 -6.91 -11.50 12.66
CA GLY A 18 -5.99 -10.88 11.73
C GLY A 18 -6.62 -10.41 10.46
N VAL A 19 -5.77 -10.06 9.52
CA VAL A 19 -6.16 -9.62 8.18
C VAL A 19 -5.32 -10.36 7.17
N VAL A 20 -5.95 -10.81 6.10
CA VAL A 20 -5.26 -11.45 4.98
C VAL A 20 -5.27 -10.48 3.81
N LEU A 21 -4.11 -10.24 3.24
CA LEU A 21 -3.97 -9.45 2.03
C LEU A 21 -3.42 -10.34 0.92
N ALA A 22 -3.97 -10.19 -0.26
CA ALA A 22 -3.52 -10.93 -1.42
C ALA A 22 -3.46 -10.02 -2.63
N ALA A 23 -2.49 -10.26 -3.49
CA ALA A 23 -2.32 -9.50 -4.72
C ALA A 23 -1.66 -10.38 -5.75
N ASP A 24 -1.95 -10.13 -7.02
CA ASP A 24 -1.20 -10.80 -8.06
C ASP A 24 0.21 -10.21 -8.13
N LYS A 25 1.12 -10.90 -8.81
CA LYS A 25 2.51 -10.47 -8.96
C LYS A 25 2.82 -10.04 -10.38
N ARG A 26 1.83 -9.92 -11.21
CA ARG A 26 2.04 -9.65 -12.61
C ARG A 26 2.29 -8.18 -12.85
N VAL A 27 3.30 -7.89 -13.64
CA VAL A 27 3.57 -6.55 -14.14
C VAL A 27 3.15 -6.52 -15.59
N SER A 28 2.32 -5.55 -15.94
CA SER A 28 1.89 -5.34 -17.30
C SER A 28 2.08 -3.88 -17.64
N SER A 29 2.86 -3.61 -18.65
CA SER A 29 3.10 -2.24 -19.11
C SER A 29 2.99 -2.19 -20.62
N GLY A 30 1.78 -2.28 -21.11
CA GLY A 30 1.53 -2.28 -22.53
C GLY A 30 2.14 -3.53 -23.19
N TYR A 31 2.88 -3.33 -24.25
CA TYR A 31 3.50 -4.43 -24.99
C TYR A 31 4.87 -4.77 -24.50
N TYR A 32 5.30 -4.15 -23.48
CA TYR A 32 6.65 -4.36 -22.98
C TYR A 32 6.56 -4.89 -21.57
N VAL A 33 7.08 -6.08 -21.35
CA VAL A 33 7.11 -6.71 -20.06
C VAL A 33 8.55 -6.97 -19.71
N ALA A 34 9.17 -6.03 -19.01
CA ALA A 34 10.55 -6.18 -18.57
C ALA A 34 10.64 -7.15 -17.39
N HIS A 35 9.68 -7.08 -16.50
CA HIS A 35 9.64 -7.94 -15.32
C HIS A 35 8.26 -8.56 -15.24
N LYS A 36 8.21 -9.86 -15.04
CA LYS A 36 6.96 -10.58 -14.93
C LYS A 36 6.43 -10.66 -13.52
N VAL A 37 7.26 -10.30 -12.55
CA VAL A 37 6.94 -10.40 -11.13
C VAL A 37 7.20 -9.07 -10.47
N ALA A 38 6.23 -8.58 -9.72
CA ALA A 38 6.37 -7.38 -8.93
C ALA A 38 5.87 -7.63 -7.52
N LYS A 39 6.53 -7.02 -6.58
CA LYS A 39 6.10 -7.08 -5.19
C LYS A 39 5.08 -5.98 -4.96
N LYS A 40 3.85 -6.35 -4.71
CA LYS A 40 2.75 -5.41 -4.53
C LYS A 40 2.20 -5.40 -3.12
N ILE A 41 2.71 -6.25 -2.27
CA ILE A 41 2.40 -6.27 -0.85
C ILE A 41 3.67 -5.90 -0.10
N ILE A 42 3.62 -4.84 0.67
CA ILE A 42 4.78 -4.29 1.32
C ILE A 42 4.49 -4.14 2.80
N ARG A 43 5.37 -4.67 3.61
CA ARG A 43 5.24 -4.58 5.04
C ARG A 43 5.56 -3.17 5.51
N MET A 44 4.65 -2.57 6.26
CA MET A 44 4.81 -1.20 6.75
C MET A 44 5.30 -1.16 8.19
N ASP A 45 4.90 -2.11 8.98
CA ASP A 45 5.26 -2.21 10.38
C ASP A 45 5.16 -3.69 10.78
N ASP A 46 5.46 -4.00 12.03
CA ASP A 46 5.44 -5.38 12.51
C ASP A 46 4.10 -6.07 12.28
N ARG A 47 3.02 -5.32 12.37
CA ARG A 47 1.67 -5.88 12.26
C ARG A 47 0.84 -5.19 11.20
N ALA A 48 1.47 -4.58 10.23
CA ALA A 48 0.76 -3.85 9.19
C ALA A 48 1.42 -4.05 7.84
N ALA A 49 0.61 -4.25 6.83
CA ALA A 49 1.07 -4.38 5.45
C ALA A 49 0.15 -3.61 4.53
N LEU A 50 0.68 -3.26 3.38
CA LEU A 50 0.02 -2.43 2.41
C LEU A 50 0.02 -3.14 1.06
N THR A 51 -1.12 -3.15 0.37
CA THR A 51 -1.14 -3.50 -1.04
C THR A 51 -1.18 -2.24 -1.88
N ILE A 52 -0.54 -2.27 -3.02
CA ILE A 52 -0.49 -1.12 -3.93
C ILE A 52 -1.01 -1.56 -5.29
N SER A 53 -2.01 -0.85 -5.78
CA SER A 53 -2.55 -1.08 -7.10
C SER A 53 -2.78 0.25 -7.80
N GLY A 54 -2.96 0.18 -9.11
CA GLY A 54 -3.17 1.37 -9.91
C GLY A 54 -1.98 1.68 -10.81
N LEU A 55 -1.97 2.89 -11.33
CA LEU A 55 -0.94 3.31 -12.26
C LEU A 55 0.23 3.91 -11.48
N VAL A 56 1.14 3.06 -11.07
CA VAL A 56 2.39 3.48 -10.44
C VAL A 56 3.56 2.95 -11.24
N ALA A 57 4.60 3.75 -11.31
CA ALA A 57 5.79 3.37 -12.03
C ALA A 57 6.48 2.20 -11.36
N ASP A 58 6.55 2.22 -10.03
CA ASP A 58 7.18 1.16 -9.27
C ASP A 58 6.58 1.12 -7.87
N ALA A 59 5.78 0.09 -7.64
CA ALA A 59 5.10 -0.09 -6.37
C ALA A 59 6.10 -0.33 -5.23
N GLN A 60 7.20 -1.01 -5.53
CA GLN A 60 8.23 -1.28 -4.52
C GLN A 60 8.87 0.01 -4.03
N ILE A 61 9.19 0.91 -4.96
CA ILE A 61 9.79 2.20 -4.59
C ILE A 61 8.82 3.03 -3.76
N LEU A 62 7.56 3.09 -4.18
CA LEU A 62 6.55 3.81 -3.42
C LEU A 62 6.38 3.21 -2.02
N GLY A 63 6.31 1.89 -1.94
CA GLY A 63 6.18 1.21 -0.66
C GLY A 63 7.37 1.44 0.25
N ASP A 64 8.57 1.40 -0.30
CA ASP A 64 9.78 1.65 0.47
C ASP A 64 9.82 3.09 0.99
N TYR A 65 9.40 4.04 0.17
CA TYR A 65 9.31 5.43 0.58
C TYR A 65 8.34 5.58 1.76
N LEU A 66 7.16 5.01 1.64
CA LEU A 66 6.17 5.07 2.72
C LEU A 66 6.67 4.41 3.99
N ARG A 67 7.33 3.27 3.85
CA ARG A 67 7.86 2.55 5.00
C ARG A 67 8.91 3.36 5.75
N VAL A 68 9.79 4.04 5.02
CA VAL A 68 10.80 4.89 5.65
C VAL A 68 10.15 6.06 6.39
N GLU A 69 9.15 6.67 5.81
CA GLU A 69 8.43 7.76 6.45
C GLU A 69 7.73 7.30 7.73
N ILE A 70 7.11 6.13 7.69
CA ILE A 70 6.45 5.56 8.85
C ILE A 70 7.46 5.22 9.94
N LEU A 71 8.59 4.63 9.56
CA LEU A 71 9.64 4.31 10.52
C LEU A 71 10.19 5.56 11.19
N SER A 72 10.40 6.62 10.43
CA SER A 72 10.85 7.90 10.95
C SER A 72 9.87 8.45 11.99
N ARG A 73 8.57 8.37 11.70
CA ARG A 73 7.55 8.83 12.64
C ARG A 73 7.51 7.97 13.89
N LYS A 74 7.66 6.66 13.72
CA LYS A 74 7.68 5.72 14.84
C LYS A 74 8.84 6.01 15.78
N VAL A 75 10.01 6.29 15.23
CA VAL A 75 11.19 6.63 16.03
C VAL A 75 10.97 7.94 16.78
N THR A 76 10.40 8.93 16.11
CA THR A 76 10.12 10.23 16.74
C THR A 76 9.10 10.11 17.85
N LEU A 77 8.04 9.33 17.64
CA LEU A 77 6.97 9.18 18.62
C LEU A 77 7.37 8.28 19.78
N GLY A 78 8.25 7.32 19.54
CA GLY A 78 8.64 6.34 20.54
C GLY A 78 7.67 5.19 20.74
N TYR A 79 6.65 5.08 19.91
CA TYR A 79 5.70 3.99 19.96
C TYR A 79 5.11 3.76 18.56
N SER A 80 4.54 2.56 18.37
CA SER A 80 3.92 2.22 17.10
C SER A 80 2.57 2.93 16.96
N PRO A 81 2.34 3.61 15.84
CA PRO A 81 1.03 4.22 15.60
C PRO A 81 -0.05 3.16 15.39
N THR A 82 -1.29 3.56 15.63
CA THR A 82 -2.42 2.70 15.32
C THR A 82 -2.59 2.57 13.81
N LEU A 83 -3.34 1.57 13.39
CA LEU A 83 -3.60 1.40 11.94
C LEU A 83 -4.37 2.58 11.38
N LYS A 84 -5.28 3.17 12.15
CA LYS A 84 -6.00 4.36 11.73
C LYS A 84 -5.03 5.53 11.50
N SER A 85 -4.08 5.70 12.39
CA SER A 85 -3.06 6.74 12.25
C SER A 85 -2.17 6.47 11.04
N LEU A 86 -1.80 5.23 10.81
CA LEU A 86 -1.02 4.86 9.62
C LEU A 86 -1.79 5.16 8.34
N ALA A 87 -3.06 4.82 8.28
CA ALA A 87 -3.89 5.09 7.11
C ALA A 87 -3.96 6.59 6.85
N SER A 88 -4.17 7.39 7.87
CA SER A 88 -4.22 8.84 7.75
C SER A 88 -2.88 9.42 7.30
N LEU A 89 -1.78 8.91 7.84
CA LEU A 89 -0.45 9.36 7.46
C LEU A 89 -0.14 9.03 6.01
N ILE A 90 -0.44 7.82 5.57
CA ILE A 90 -0.22 7.40 4.19
C ILE A 90 -1.03 8.28 3.25
N SER A 91 -2.29 8.51 3.58
CA SER A 91 -3.15 9.38 2.77
C SER A 91 -2.59 10.80 2.69
N LEU A 92 -2.12 11.33 3.81
CA LEU A 92 -1.52 12.67 3.84
C LEU A 92 -0.27 12.76 2.99
N ILE A 93 0.63 11.79 3.11
CA ILE A 93 1.87 11.76 2.35
C ILE A 93 1.58 11.73 0.85
N LEU A 94 0.68 10.85 0.42
CA LEU A 94 0.37 10.70 -0.99
C LEU A 94 -0.36 11.90 -1.55
N ASN A 95 -1.26 12.49 -0.78
CA ASN A 95 -1.98 13.67 -1.23
C ASN A 95 -1.08 14.90 -1.34
N SER A 96 -0.02 14.97 -0.54
CA SER A 96 0.91 16.08 -0.61
C SER A 96 1.98 15.88 -1.68
N SER A 97 2.10 14.69 -2.23
CA SER A 97 3.09 14.38 -3.24
C SER A 97 2.54 14.62 -4.62
N LYS A 98 3.25 15.41 -5.42
CA LYS A 98 2.87 15.66 -6.79
C LYS A 98 3.34 14.58 -7.75
N TYR A 99 4.12 13.61 -7.24
CA TYR A 99 4.69 12.56 -8.08
C TYR A 99 3.75 11.38 -8.29
N TYR A 100 2.79 11.22 -7.38
CA TYR A 100 1.85 10.10 -7.45
C TYR A 100 0.45 10.65 -7.45
N PRO A 101 0.08 11.21 -8.57
CA PRO A 101 -1.05 12.11 -8.52
C PRO A 101 -2.39 11.48 -8.35
N TYR A 102 -2.70 10.32 -8.72
CA TYR A 102 -4.11 10.13 -8.69
C TYR A 102 -4.64 8.76 -8.84
N ILE A 103 -3.86 7.86 -9.31
CA ILE A 103 -4.41 6.59 -9.74
C ILE A 103 -3.76 5.49 -8.95
N VAL A 104 -3.82 5.68 -7.64
CA VAL A 104 -3.26 4.72 -6.71
C VAL A 104 -4.36 4.32 -5.74
N GLN A 105 -4.54 3.04 -5.58
CA GLN A 105 -5.44 2.49 -4.59
C GLN A 105 -4.64 1.56 -3.69
N LEU A 106 -4.86 1.73 -2.41
CA LEU A 106 -4.10 1.00 -1.41
C LEU A 106 -5.05 0.31 -0.44
N LEU A 107 -4.67 -0.88 -0.02
CA LEU A 107 -5.30 -1.53 1.11
C LEU A 107 -4.26 -1.62 2.22
N LEU A 108 -4.59 -1.07 3.37
CA LEU A 108 -3.75 -1.18 4.55
C LEU A 108 -4.44 -2.12 5.52
N GLY A 109 -3.79 -3.21 5.85
CA GLY A 109 -4.33 -4.19 6.74
C GLY A 109 -3.37 -4.54 7.85
N GLY A 110 -3.89 -4.91 8.99
CA GLY A 110 -3.06 -5.32 10.09
C GLY A 110 -3.83 -5.46 11.38
N TYR A 111 -3.09 -5.44 12.46
CA TYR A 111 -3.62 -5.69 13.79
C TYR A 111 -2.99 -4.71 14.77
N ASP A 112 -3.80 -3.91 15.44
CA ASP A 112 -3.33 -3.12 16.57
C ASP A 112 -3.99 -3.63 17.85
N THR A 113 -5.18 -3.17 18.19
CA THR A 113 -5.96 -3.73 19.29
C THR A 113 -6.97 -4.76 18.77
N GLU A 114 -7.21 -4.72 17.47
CA GLU A 114 -8.07 -5.65 16.76
C GLU A 114 -7.69 -5.65 15.28
N PRO A 115 -8.15 -6.62 14.49
CA PRO A 115 -7.88 -6.60 13.06
C PRO A 115 -8.56 -5.41 12.39
N ARG A 116 -7.84 -4.74 11.49
CA ARG A 116 -8.38 -3.59 10.77
C ARG A 116 -7.91 -3.61 9.33
N LEU A 117 -8.79 -3.15 8.47
CA LEU A 117 -8.52 -3.05 7.04
C LEU A 117 -9.07 -1.71 6.55
N TYR A 118 -8.20 -0.94 5.91
CA TYR A 118 -8.55 0.37 5.36
C TYR A 118 -8.30 0.40 3.88
N SER A 119 -9.18 1.03 3.14
CA SER A 119 -8.99 1.33 1.73
C SER A 119 -8.61 2.80 1.60
N ILE A 120 -7.53 3.06 0.89
CA ILE A 120 -7.03 4.41 0.68
C ILE A 120 -7.07 4.68 -0.82
N GLU A 121 -7.85 5.66 -1.20
CA GLU A 121 -8.00 6.05 -2.60
C GLU A 121 -7.63 7.52 -2.74
N LEU A 122 -6.91 7.80 -3.81
CA LEU A 122 -6.42 9.14 -4.08
C LEU A 122 -6.97 9.68 -5.38
#